data_dafe05e364610907b4231db903069bbc
#
_entry.id   dafe05e364610907b4231db903069bbc
#
_cell.length_a   1.000
_cell.length_b   1.000
_cell.length_c   1.000
_cell.angle_alpha   90.00
_cell.angle_beta   90.00
_cell.angle_gamma   90.00
#
_symmetry.space_group_name_H-M   'P 1'
#
loop_
_entity.id
_entity.type
_entity.pdbx_description
1 polymer ?
#
loop_
_entity_poly.entity_id
_entity_poly.type
_entity_poly.pdbx_seq_one_letter_code
_entity_poly.pdbx_strand_id
1 'polypeptide(L)'
;MTPHEVPDVPVWTAVLDELVRDDRITPQLHGFISLAVPQGVMGGTLYLDVPNDLTAAQFTKRMRAPILEALTRVAQDVQDPASNFRVVVNPDLADVHLTAPIAVQSVTAPVTPAIGLQTAAPVGRPPLDEPGDAASVSRSDTRLNPKYTFDNFVIGQSNRFAHAAAVAVAEAPAKAYNPLFIYGDSGLGKTHLLHAIGDYALSLYAGIRVRYVSSEEFTNDFINSIANNRGSAFQARYRDVDILLIDDIQFLQGRAETQEAFFHTFNQLHDHDKQVVITSDVPPKHLTGFEDRMRSRFEWGLITDVQAPDLETRIAILRKKAQSERLHIPDEVMEYIATVVSSNIRELEGALIRVSAFASLNRSTLDMSLAQTVLRDIVDQDDANVISPTDIITATAAYFKLTVDDLYGSSRSQSVATARQIAMYLCRERTSLSLPKIGQLFGNRDHTTVMYAYKKISELMKERRSIYNQVTEITAQLGRNGR
;
A
#
# COMPACT_ATOMS: atom_id res chain seq x y z
N MET A 1 -29.60 -8.22 19.87
CA MET A 1 -29.14 -9.57 19.56
C MET A 1 -27.98 -9.85 20.50
N THR A 2 -28.09 -10.91 21.29
CA THR A 2 -27.14 -11.30 22.34
C THR A 2 -25.79 -11.71 21.74
N PRO A 3 -24.63 -11.44 22.41
CA PRO A 3 -23.33 -11.88 21.97
C PRO A 3 -23.29 -13.40 21.84
N HIS A 4 -22.81 -13.94 20.75
CA HIS A 4 -22.59 -15.37 20.59
C HIS A 4 -21.54 -15.83 21.62
N GLU A 5 -21.95 -16.57 22.61
CA GLU A 5 -21.07 -17.38 23.45
C GLU A 5 -20.40 -18.43 22.52
N VAL A 6 -19.08 -18.45 22.51
CA VAL A 6 -18.30 -19.49 21.82
C VAL A 6 -18.62 -20.81 22.52
N PRO A 7 -19.10 -21.85 21.82
CA PRO A 7 -19.39 -23.15 22.43
C PRO A 7 -18.11 -23.70 23.08
N ASP A 8 -18.20 -24.00 24.38
CA ASP A 8 -17.11 -24.70 25.07
C ASP A 8 -17.14 -26.18 24.62
N VAL A 9 -16.20 -26.55 23.76
CA VAL A 9 -16.04 -27.93 23.27
C VAL A 9 -14.78 -28.51 23.93
N PRO A 10 -14.95 -29.35 24.99
CA PRO A 10 -13.85 -29.85 25.82
C PRO A 10 -12.74 -30.57 25.01
N VAL A 11 -13.12 -31.25 23.93
CA VAL A 11 -12.14 -31.87 23.00
C VAL A 11 -11.21 -30.84 22.34
N TRP A 12 -11.76 -29.69 21.94
CA TRP A 12 -10.94 -28.66 21.29
C TRP A 12 -9.98 -28.00 22.26
N THR A 13 -10.44 -27.73 23.49
CA THR A 13 -9.61 -27.16 24.57
C THR A 13 -8.44 -28.07 24.89
N ALA A 14 -8.68 -29.39 25.03
CA ALA A 14 -7.63 -30.38 25.26
C ALA A 14 -6.66 -30.52 24.06
N VAL A 15 -7.16 -30.42 22.82
CA VAL A 15 -6.33 -30.42 21.60
C VAL A 15 -5.43 -29.17 21.57
N LEU A 16 -5.94 -27.99 21.96
CA LEU A 16 -5.15 -26.77 22.04
C LEU A 16 -3.97 -26.91 23.02
N ASP A 17 -4.20 -27.52 24.18
CA ASP A 17 -3.14 -27.75 25.17
C ASP A 17 -2.04 -28.67 24.66
N GLU A 18 -2.39 -29.67 23.83
CA GLU A 18 -1.43 -30.55 23.18
C GLU A 18 -0.67 -29.85 22.05
N LEU A 19 -1.37 -29.01 21.25
CA LEU A 19 -0.74 -28.26 20.15
C LEU A 19 0.25 -27.19 20.64
N VAL A 20 0.04 -26.61 21.82
CA VAL A 20 0.99 -25.67 22.46
C VAL A 20 2.33 -26.34 22.76
N ARG A 21 2.33 -27.68 23.00
CA ARG A 21 3.53 -28.45 23.33
C ARG A 21 4.22 -29.06 22.09
N ASP A 22 3.63 -28.91 20.90
CA ASP A 22 4.16 -29.49 19.67
C ASP A 22 5.08 -28.49 18.96
N ASP A 23 6.38 -28.77 18.90
CA ASP A 23 7.42 -27.96 18.28
C ASP A 23 7.18 -27.67 16.77
N ARG A 24 6.28 -28.42 16.13
CA ARG A 24 5.88 -28.19 14.73
C ARG A 24 4.88 -27.06 14.58
N ILE A 25 4.24 -26.65 15.68
CA ILE A 25 3.27 -25.54 15.69
C ILE A 25 4.01 -24.25 16.02
N THR A 26 4.31 -23.50 14.98
CA THR A 26 4.95 -22.20 15.10
C THR A 26 3.99 -21.15 15.71
N PRO A 27 4.50 -20.04 16.30
CA PRO A 27 3.66 -18.95 16.79
C PRO A 27 2.64 -18.43 15.77
N GLN A 28 2.97 -18.49 14.47
CA GLN A 28 2.05 -18.14 13.39
C GLN A 28 0.89 -19.12 13.24
N LEU A 29 1.17 -20.43 13.34
CA LEU A 29 0.12 -21.44 13.29
C LEU A 29 -0.80 -21.33 14.50
N HIS A 30 -0.29 -20.91 15.67
CA HIS A 30 -1.10 -20.56 16.83
C HIS A 30 -2.08 -19.41 16.54
N GLY A 31 -1.64 -18.40 15.79
CA GLY A 31 -2.53 -17.31 15.34
C GLY A 31 -3.69 -17.79 14.47
N PHE A 32 -3.48 -18.81 13.62
CA PHE A 32 -4.57 -19.41 12.84
C PHE A 32 -5.46 -20.31 13.70
N ILE A 33 -4.88 -21.03 14.66
CA ILE A 33 -5.61 -21.87 15.60
C ILE A 33 -6.59 -21.04 16.45
N SER A 34 -6.17 -19.85 16.89
CA SER A 34 -7.02 -18.94 17.68
C SER A 34 -8.20 -18.34 16.91
N LEU A 35 -8.16 -18.40 15.56
CA LEU A 35 -9.27 -17.97 14.70
C LEU A 35 -10.34 -19.06 14.48
N ALA A 36 -10.07 -20.28 14.91
CA ALA A 36 -11.01 -21.38 14.73
C ALA A 36 -12.01 -21.45 15.88
N VAL A 37 -13.29 -21.51 15.55
CA VAL A 37 -14.39 -21.63 16.48
C VAL A 37 -14.93 -23.07 16.41
N PRO A 38 -14.84 -23.85 17.51
CA PRO A 38 -15.36 -25.22 17.52
C PRO A 38 -16.88 -25.21 17.53
N GLN A 39 -17.52 -25.99 16.67
CA GLN A 39 -18.94 -26.14 16.56
C GLN A 39 -19.45 -27.39 17.30
N GLY A 40 -18.57 -28.36 17.58
CA GLY A 40 -18.89 -29.60 18.27
C GLY A 40 -18.35 -30.85 17.59
N VAL A 41 -18.61 -32.02 18.20
CA VAL A 41 -18.24 -33.33 17.67
C VAL A 41 -19.49 -34.03 17.15
N MET A 42 -19.50 -34.42 15.87
CA MET A 42 -20.58 -35.17 15.25
C MET A 42 -20.03 -36.44 14.58
N GLY A 43 -20.49 -37.59 14.99
CA GLY A 43 -20.05 -38.86 14.40
C GLY A 43 -18.56 -39.12 14.48
N GLY A 44 -17.91 -38.71 15.59
CA GLY A 44 -16.44 -38.84 15.75
C GLY A 44 -15.61 -37.86 14.95
N THR A 45 -16.22 -36.80 14.39
CA THR A 45 -15.55 -35.74 13.66
C THR A 45 -15.77 -34.41 14.37
N LEU A 46 -14.68 -33.70 14.67
CA LEU A 46 -14.69 -32.33 15.21
C LEU A 46 -14.92 -31.34 14.10
N TYR A 47 -15.94 -30.48 14.21
CA TYR A 47 -16.22 -29.42 13.26
C TYR A 47 -15.67 -28.08 13.77
N LEU A 48 -14.89 -27.41 12.93
CA LEU A 48 -14.23 -26.13 13.21
C LEU A 48 -14.65 -25.11 12.16
N ASP A 49 -15.26 -24.01 12.59
CA ASP A 49 -15.50 -22.87 11.71
C ASP A 49 -14.30 -21.95 11.68
N VAL A 50 -13.95 -21.46 10.51
CA VAL A 50 -12.84 -20.51 10.29
C VAL A 50 -13.28 -19.35 9.39
N PRO A 51 -12.71 -18.15 9.57
CA PRO A 51 -13.22 -16.94 8.91
C PRO A 51 -12.99 -16.89 7.40
N ASN A 52 -12.03 -17.65 6.85
CA ASN A 52 -11.68 -17.57 5.43
C ASN A 52 -11.00 -18.84 4.90
N ASP A 53 -10.92 -18.93 3.57
CA ASP A 53 -10.29 -20.07 2.86
C ASP A 53 -8.79 -20.21 3.15
N LEU A 54 -8.09 -19.12 3.45
CA LEU A 54 -6.68 -19.14 3.79
C LEU A 54 -6.46 -19.89 5.11
N THR A 55 -7.23 -19.58 6.12
CA THR A 55 -7.22 -20.28 7.41
C THR A 55 -7.57 -21.76 7.22
N ALA A 56 -8.62 -22.08 6.45
CA ALA A 56 -8.99 -23.46 6.13
C ALA A 56 -7.86 -24.24 5.45
N ALA A 57 -7.13 -23.60 4.54
CA ALA A 57 -5.99 -24.20 3.86
C ALA A 57 -4.82 -24.50 4.82
N GLN A 58 -4.55 -23.67 5.84
CA GLN A 58 -3.52 -23.94 6.85
C GLN A 58 -3.89 -25.16 7.70
N PHE A 59 -5.14 -25.27 8.16
CA PHE A 59 -5.63 -26.43 8.87
C PHE A 59 -5.51 -27.72 8.06
N THR A 60 -5.84 -27.65 6.77
CA THR A 60 -5.84 -28.83 5.89
C THR A 60 -4.44 -29.28 5.44
N LYS A 61 -3.53 -28.32 5.18
CA LYS A 61 -2.22 -28.60 4.60
C LYS A 61 -1.10 -28.75 5.63
N ARG A 62 -1.02 -27.85 6.62
CA ARG A 62 0.10 -27.80 7.58
C ARG A 62 -0.23 -28.34 8.96
N MET A 63 -1.44 -28.11 9.44
CA MET A 63 -1.84 -28.50 10.79
C MET A 63 -2.60 -29.83 10.85
N ARG A 64 -2.90 -30.44 9.69
CA ARG A 64 -3.67 -31.68 9.64
C ARG A 64 -3.04 -32.83 10.47
N ALA A 65 -1.75 -33.08 10.29
CA ALA A 65 -1.06 -34.16 11.00
C ALA A 65 -0.94 -33.85 12.51
N PRO A 66 -0.46 -32.70 12.97
CA PRO A 66 -0.44 -32.33 14.38
C PRO A 66 -1.82 -32.42 15.07
N ILE A 67 -2.88 -31.93 14.43
CA ILE A 67 -4.23 -31.96 15.00
C ILE A 67 -4.76 -33.39 15.11
N LEU A 68 -4.56 -34.26 14.11
CA LEU A 68 -4.99 -35.65 14.16
C LEU A 68 -4.24 -36.44 15.24
N GLU A 69 -2.95 -36.17 15.43
CA GLU A 69 -2.14 -36.77 16.49
C GLU A 69 -2.61 -36.28 17.87
N ALA A 70 -2.89 -34.98 18.02
CA ALA A 70 -3.44 -34.43 19.26
C ALA A 70 -4.80 -35.03 19.57
N LEU A 71 -5.72 -35.12 18.61
CA LEU A 71 -7.02 -35.79 18.77
C LEU A 71 -6.87 -37.23 19.23
N THR A 72 -5.90 -37.96 18.69
CA THR A 72 -5.66 -39.35 19.08
C THR A 72 -5.14 -39.47 20.50
N ARG A 73 -4.29 -38.54 20.97
CA ARG A 73 -3.81 -38.52 22.37
C ARG A 73 -4.90 -38.17 23.36
N VAL A 74 -5.74 -37.21 23.01
CA VAL A 74 -6.79 -36.68 23.86
C VAL A 74 -8.01 -37.61 23.91
N ALA A 75 -8.16 -38.56 22.95
CA ALA A 75 -9.32 -39.42 22.81
C ALA A 75 -9.62 -40.31 24.05
N GLN A 76 -8.61 -40.53 24.92
CA GLN A 76 -8.79 -41.35 26.16
C GLN A 76 -9.29 -40.52 27.36
N ASP A 77 -9.16 -39.18 27.30
CA ASP A 77 -9.40 -38.27 28.42
C ASP A 77 -10.68 -37.44 28.29
N VAL A 78 -11.43 -37.58 27.18
CA VAL A 78 -12.62 -36.75 26.89
C VAL A 78 -13.88 -37.57 26.67
N GLN A 79 -15.05 -37.03 27.11
CA GLN A 79 -16.33 -37.73 27.04
C GLN A 79 -16.84 -37.99 25.60
N ASP A 80 -16.47 -37.12 24.63
CA ASP A 80 -16.84 -37.28 23.22
C ASP A 80 -15.57 -37.27 22.33
N PRO A 81 -14.88 -38.44 22.16
CA PRO A 81 -13.67 -38.51 21.41
C PRO A 81 -13.90 -38.29 19.90
N ALA A 82 -13.08 -37.42 19.31
CA ALA A 82 -13.02 -37.23 17.87
C ALA A 82 -11.77 -37.88 17.27
N SER A 83 -11.95 -38.66 16.21
CA SER A 83 -10.83 -39.25 15.46
C SER A 83 -10.45 -38.50 14.18
N ASN A 84 -11.25 -37.54 13.81
CA ASN A 84 -11.05 -36.71 12.63
C ASN A 84 -11.57 -35.29 12.90
N PHE A 85 -11.18 -34.35 12.01
CA PHE A 85 -11.74 -32.98 12.04
C PHE A 85 -12.11 -32.50 10.65
N ARG A 86 -13.04 -31.58 10.57
CA ARG A 86 -13.46 -30.90 9.35
C ARG A 86 -13.55 -29.40 9.58
N VAL A 87 -12.99 -28.64 8.63
CA VAL A 87 -12.99 -27.18 8.64
C VAL A 87 -14.08 -26.68 7.69
N VAL A 88 -14.87 -25.74 8.15
CA VAL A 88 -15.93 -25.06 7.39
C VAL A 88 -15.61 -23.57 7.37
N VAL A 89 -15.67 -22.96 6.20
CA VAL A 89 -15.46 -21.50 6.08
C VAL A 89 -16.76 -20.79 6.40
N ASN A 90 -16.72 -19.96 7.44
CA ASN A 90 -17.85 -19.14 7.90
C ASN A 90 -17.43 -17.66 7.87
N PRO A 91 -17.83 -16.89 6.83
CA PRO A 91 -17.44 -15.50 6.67
C PRO A 91 -17.91 -14.58 7.81
N ASP A 92 -19.00 -14.96 8.52
CA ASP A 92 -19.54 -14.15 9.62
C ASP A 92 -18.61 -14.07 10.84
N LEU A 93 -17.62 -14.98 10.93
CA LEU A 93 -16.59 -14.94 11.97
C LEU A 93 -15.53 -13.87 11.74
N ALA A 94 -15.44 -13.30 10.56
CA ALA A 94 -14.49 -12.22 10.27
C ALA A 94 -14.81 -10.94 11.05
N ASP A 95 -16.06 -10.71 11.41
CA ASP A 95 -16.53 -9.52 12.13
C ASP A 95 -16.49 -9.67 13.67
N VAL A 96 -16.35 -10.88 14.20
CA VAL A 96 -16.46 -11.16 15.66
C VAL A 96 -15.11 -10.96 16.38
N HIS A 97 -13.98 -11.07 15.71
CA HIS A 97 -12.66 -10.99 16.34
C HIS A 97 -12.11 -9.56 16.56
N LEU A 98 -12.88 -8.52 16.25
CA LEU A 98 -12.47 -7.12 16.46
C LEU A 98 -12.79 -6.57 17.87
N THR A 99 -13.38 -7.35 18.79
CA THR A 99 -13.89 -6.82 20.07
C THR A 99 -13.46 -7.55 21.35
N ALA A 100 -12.41 -8.35 21.36
CA ALA A 100 -11.92 -8.97 22.61
C ALA A 100 -10.57 -8.39 23.05
N PRO A 101 -10.44 -7.75 24.25
CA PRO A 101 -9.15 -7.33 24.77
C PRO A 101 -8.38 -8.55 25.31
N ILE A 102 -7.17 -8.76 24.83
CA ILE A 102 -6.25 -9.78 25.35
C ILE A 102 -5.81 -9.34 26.73
N ALA A 103 -6.25 -10.03 27.77
CA ALA A 103 -5.75 -9.87 29.13
C ALA A 103 -4.38 -10.53 29.24
N VAL A 104 -3.32 -9.71 29.24
CA VAL A 104 -1.96 -10.14 29.56
C VAL A 104 -1.89 -10.34 31.08
N GLN A 105 -1.88 -11.58 31.54
CA GLN A 105 -1.54 -11.89 32.93
C GLN A 105 -0.03 -11.75 33.13
N SER A 106 0.35 -10.72 33.84
CA SER A 106 1.72 -10.51 34.32
C SER A 106 2.04 -11.48 35.44
N VAL A 107 2.92 -12.43 35.20
CA VAL A 107 3.51 -13.27 36.26
C VAL A 107 4.69 -12.49 36.85
N THR A 108 4.48 -11.92 38.04
CA THR A 108 5.53 -11.34 38.89
C THR A 108 6.18 -12.46 39.72
N ALA A 109 7.46 -12.72 39.49
CA ALA A 109 8.29 -13.47 40.42
C ALA A 109 9.20 -12.49 41.19
N PRO A 110 9.41 -12.72 42.50
CA PRO A 110 10.09 -11.76 43.37
C PRO A 110 11.61 -11.83 43.24
N VAL A 111 12.26 -10.66 43.13
CA VAL A 111 13.70 -10.51 43.18
C VAL A 111 14.14 -10.19 44.61
N THR A 112 15.01 -11.02 45.16
CA THR A 112 15.70 -10.74 46.41
C THR A 112 17.13 -10.23 46.11
N PRO A 113 17.63 -9.18 46.77
CA PRO A 113 18.95 -8.63 46.45
C PRO A 113 20.04 -9.30 47.29
N ALA A 114 21.17 -9.58 46.66
CA ALA A 114 22.41 -9.88 47.39
C ALA A 114 23.57 -8.98 46.92
N ILE A 115 24.11 -8.28 47.87
CA ILE A 115 25.27 -7.40 47.83
C ILE A 115 26.55 -8.25 47.90
N GLY A 116 27.60 -7.87 47.19
CA GLY A 116 28.92 -8.43 47.48
C GLY A 116 30.04 -8.07 46.49
N LEU A 117 30.84 -7.18 46.91
CA LEU A 117 32.07 -6.56 46.42
C LEU A 117 33.20 -7.52 45.95
N GLN A 118 34.02 -6.94 45.08
CA GLN A 118 35.51 -6.90 45.00
C GLN A 118 36.24 -7.80 44.02
N THR A 119 36.87 -7.10 43.08
CA THR A 119 38.30 -7.03 42.71
C THR A 119 39.05 -8.28 42.22
N ALA A 120 39.63 -8.14 41.09
CA ALA A 120 41.03 -8.31 40.68
C ALA A 120 41.18 -9.02 39.34
N ALA A 121 41.79 -8.37 38.37
CA ALA A 121 42.45 -9.01 37.23
C ALA A 121 43.71 -9.73 37.72
N PRO A 122 44.16 -10.78 37.02
CA PRO A 122 45.12 -10.59 35.94
C PRO A 122 45.19 -11.66 34.82
N VAL A 123 45.81 -11.23 33.70
CA VAL A 123 46.73 -11.92 32.78
C VAL A 123 46.28 -13.16 31.96
N GLY A 124 46.14 -12.90 30.70
CA GLY A 124 46.64 -13.54 29.52
C GLY A 124 46.60 -15.08 29.34
N ARG A 125 45.79 -15.51 28.32
CA ARG A 125 46.07 -16.66 27.46
C ARG A 125 45.51 -16.44 26.05
N PRO A 126 46.18 -16.98 25.00
CA PRO A 126 45.82 -16.69 23.62
C PRO A 126 44.53 -17.41 23.16
N PRO A 127 43.84 -16.90 22.17
CA PRO A 127 42.53 -17.43 21.72
C PRO A 127 42.68 -18.72 20.93
N LEU A 128 41.88 -19.70 21.32
CA LEU A 128 41.56 -20.86 20.47
C LEU A 128 40.44 -20.40 19.49
N ASP A 129 40.65 -20.76 18.24
CA ASP A 129 39.70 -20.52 17.15
C ASP A 129 38.30 -20.99 17.51
N GLU A 130 37.34 -20.05 17.61
CA GLU A 130 35.91 -20.34 17.57
C GLU A 130 35.41 -20.30 16.12
N PRO A 131 34.46 -21.17 15.73
CA PRO A 131 33.93 -21.18 14.37
C PRO A 131 33.12 -19.92 14.13
N GLY A 132 33.40 -19.31 12.96
CA GLY A 132 32.95 -18.00 12.55
C GLY A 132 31.48 -17.68 12.82
N ASP A 133 31.27 -16.51 13.40
CA ASP A 133 30.01 -15.78 13.44
C ASP A 133 29.36 -15.80 12.04
N ALA A 134 28.21 -16.45 11.94
CA ALA A 134 27.31 -16.22 10.84
C ALA A 134 26.95 -14.74 10.86
N ALA A 135 27.49 -14.00 9.88
CA ALA A 135 27.34 -12.55 9.76
C ALA A 135 25.86 -12.19 9.85
N SER A 136 25.47 -11.64 11.00
CA SER A 136 24.19 -10.97 11.14
C SER A 136 24.19 -9.80 10.15
N VAL A 137 23.42 -9.94 9.06
CA VAL A 137 23.22 -8.85 8.09
C VAL A 137 22.72 -7.65 8.88
N SER A 138 23.57 -6.64 9.00
CA SER A 138 23.23 -5.44 9.76
C SER A 138 22.03 -4.77 9.11
N ARG A 139 21.00 -4.42 9.88
CA ARG A 139 19.84 -3.64 9.41
C ARG A 139 20.24 -2.36 8.67
N SER A 140 21.44 -1.84 8.90
CA SER A 140 21.99 -0.67 8.21
C SER A 140 22.23 -0.89 6.71
N ASP A 141 22.46 -2.14 6.25
CA ASP A 141 22.72 -2.44 4.84
C ASP A 141 21.44 -2.55 3.99
N THR A 142 20.29 -2.74 4.63
CA THR A 142 19.00 -2.92 3.94
C THR A 142 18.38 -1.62 3.46
N ARG A 143 18.75 -0.47 4.05
CA ARG A 143 18.18 0.88 3.81
C ARG A 143 16.68 0.99 4.03
N LEU A 144 16.12 0.10 4.83
CA LEU A 144 14.71 0.16 5.19
C LEU A 144 14.45 1.26 6.23
N ASN A 145 13.30 1.94 6.07
CA ASN A 145 12.83 2.90 7.06
C ASN A 145 12.09 2.15 8.18
N PRO A 146 12.57 2.19 9.44
CA PRO A 146 11.96 1.45 10.55
C PRO A 146 10.56 1.93 10.93
N LYS A 147 10.10 3.09 10.43
CA LYS A 147 8.75 3.60 10.65
C LYS A 147 7.72 2.95 9.71
N TYR A 148 8.16 2.36 8.60
CA TYR A 148 7.29 1.78 7.57
C TYR A 148 7.16 0.28 7.76
N THR A 149 6.29 -0.11 8.68
CA THR A 149 5.96 -1.50 9.01
C THR A 149 4.50 -1.80 8.66
N PHE A 150 4.11 -3.06 8.55
CA PHE A 150 2.70 -3.42 8.37
C PHE A 150 1.84 -2.97 9.56
N ASP A 151 2.37 -3.00 10.78
CA ASP A 151 1.67 -2.53 11.97
C ASP A 151 1.33 -1.03 11.90
N ASN A 152 2.16 -0.24 11.23
CA ASN A 152 1.93 1.19 11.05
C ASN A 152 1.11 1.52 9.81
N PHE A 153 0.87 0.56 8.93
CA PHE A 153 0.05 0.74 7.76
C PHE A 153 -1.44 0.65 8.11
N VAL A 154 -2.24 1.60 7.65
CA VAL A 154 -3.69 1.60 7.88
C VAL A 154 -4.37 0.94 6.69
N ILE A 155 -5.11 -0.13 6.97
CA ILE A 155 -5.82 -0.91 5.96
C ILE A 155 -7.22 -0.33 5.76
N GLY A 156 -7.57 -0.05 4.51
CA GLY A 156 -8.90 0.37 4.07
C GLY A 156 -9.34 -0.41 2.83
N GLN A 157 -10.53 -0.12 2.31
CA GLN A 157 -11.02 -0.79 1.09
C GLN A 157 -10.11 -0.55 -0.12
N SER A 158 -9.53 0.66 -0.21
CA SER A 158 -8.69 1.13 -1.31
C SER A 158 -7.31 0.46 -1.41
N ASN A 159 -6.83 -0.20 -0.34
CA ASN A 159 -5.48 -0.78 -0.27
C ASN A 159 -5.44 -2.21 0.28
N ARG A 160 -6.59 -2.79 0.66
CA ARG A 160 -6.67 -4.13 1.27
C ARG A 160 -6.01 -5.21 0.41
N PHE A 161 -6.24 -5.19 -0.89
CA PHE A 161 -5.69 -6.20 -1.79
C PHE A 161 -4.17 -6.05 -1.94
N ALA A 162 -3.67 -4.82 -2.10
CA ALA A 162 -2.24 -4.55 -2.15
C ALA A 162 -1.54 -4.94 -0.84
N HIS A 163 -2.15 -4.64 0.31
CA HIS A 163 -1.64 -5.06 1.62
C HIS A 163 -1.58 -6.59 1.74
N ALA A 164 -2.66 -7.31 1.41
CA ALA A 164 -2.70 -8.77 1.47
C ALA A 164 -1.64 -9.42 0.56
N ALA A 165 -1.45 -8.88 -0.66
CA ALA A 165 -0.42 -9.33 -1.59
C ALA A 165 0.99 -9.08 -1.02
N ALA A 166 1.21 -7.92 -0.40
CA ALA A 166 2.48 -7.55 0.22
C ALA A 166 2.84 -8.49 1.39
N VAL A 167 1.88 -8.80 2.26
CA VAL A 167 2.07 -9.77 3.36
C VAL A 167 2.39 -11.15 2.80
N ALA A 168 1.64 -11.64 1.81
CA ALA A 168 1.86 -12.96 1.21
C ALA A 168 3.26 -13.08 0.57
N VAL A 169 3.76 -12.02 -0.05
CA VAL A 169 5.12 -11.97 -0.62
C VAL A 169 6.19 -11.98 0.47
N ALA A 170 5.99 -11.25 1.57
CA ALA A 170 6.92 -11.27 2.69
C ALA A 170 6.98 -12.63 3.40
N GLU A 171 5.82 -13.33 3.50
CA GLU A 171 5.71 -14.66 4.10
C GLU A 171 6.23 -15.79 3.21
N ALA A 172 6.18 -15.65 1.90
CA ALA A 172 6.62 -16.67 0.96
C ALA A 172 7.35 -16.04 -0.24
N PRO A 173 8.56 -15.47 -0.03
CA PRO A 173 9.30 -14.80 -1.09
C PRO A 173 9.53 -15.73 -2.28
N ALA A 174 9.37 -15.19 -3.49
CA ALA A 174 9.46 -15.85 -4.79
C ALA A 174 8.47 -17.01 -5.04
N LYS A 175 7.64 -17.37 -4.05
CA LYS A 175 6.68 -18.47 -4.16
C LYS A 175 5.24 -18.01 -4.29
N ALA A 176 4.89 -16.87 -3.67
CA ALA A 176 3.53 -16.35 -3.73
C ALA A 176 3.30 -15.62 -5.07
N TYR A 177 3.95 -14.49 -5.25
CA TYR A 177 3.81 -13.63 -6.44
C TYR A 177 5.16 -13.02 -6.79
N ASN A 178 5.70 -13.33 -7.97
CA ASN A 178 6.99 -12.82 -8.43
C ASN A 178 6.97 -12.47 -9.93
N PRO A 179 7.13 -11.18 -10.29
CA PRO A 179 7.22 -10.03 -9.42
C PRO A 179 5.88 -9.65 -8.76
N LEU A 180 5.94 -8.88 -7.67
CA LEU A 180 4.80 -8.11 -7.18
C LEU A 180 4.94 -6.68 -7.69
N PHE A 181 3.95 -6.20 -8.44
CA PHE A 181 3.92 -4.86 -8.99
C PHE A 181 2.79 -4.05 -8.34
N ILE A 182 3.15 -3.02 -7.55
CA ILE A 182 2.22 -2.16 -6.83
C ILE A 182 2.17 -0.80 -7.52
N TYR A 183 1.00 -0.36 -7.99
CA TYR A 183 0.87 0.94 -8.63
C TYR A 183 -0.25 1.78 -8.01
N GLY A 184 -0.23 3.08 -8.30
CA GLY A 184 -1.22 4.05 -7.83
C GLY A 184 -0.60 5.43 -7.76
N ASP A 185 -1.41 6.47 -7.62
CA ASP A 185 -0.94 7.85 -7.60
C ASP A 185 0.11 8.12 -6.52
N SER A 186 0.86 9.22 -6.68
CA SER A 186 1.89 9.59 -5.71
C SER A 186 1.31 9.85 -4.32
N GLY A 187 2.03 9.42 -3.27
CA GLY A 187 1.64 9.68 -1.88
C GLY A 187 0.55 8.76 -1.32
N LEU A 188 0.19 7.63 -1.97
CA LEU A 188 -0.82 6.68 -1.50
C LEU A 188 -0.27 5.56 -0.59
N GLY A 189 1.03 5.55 -0.28
CA GLY A 189 1.62 4.57 0.64
C GLY A 189 2.32 3.39 -0.04
N LYS A 190 2.60 3.43 -1.36
CA LYS A 190 3.35 2.38 -2.08
C LYS A 190 4.72 2.11 -1.46
N THR A 191 5.50 3.16 -1.22
CA THR A 191 6.80 3.08 -0.55
C THR A 191 6.69 2.48 0.85
N HIS A 192 5.62 2.80 1.60
CA HIS A 192 5.38 2.21 2.91
C HIS A 192 5.21 0.68 2.81
N LEU A 193 4.36 0.20 1.89
CA LEU A 193 4.18 -1.24 1.65
C LEU A 193 5.49 -1.91 1.24
N LEU A 194 6.28 -1.26 0.39
CA LEU A 194 7.57 -1.78 -0.07
C LEU A 194 8.53 -2.00 1.11
N HIS A 195 8.67 -1.00 1.98
CA HIS A 195 9.50 -1.14 3.19
C HIS A 195 8.94 -2.16 4.18
N ALA A 196 7.61 -2.20 4.36
CA ALA A 196 6.95 -3.15 5.24
C ALA A 196 7.18 -4.61 4.82
N ILE A 197 7.19 -4.90 3.51
CA ILE A 197 7.55 -6.23 2.99
C ILE A 197 8.96 -6.60 3.45
N GLY A 198 9.91 -5.69 3.29
CA GLY A 198 11.31 -5.94 3.66
C GLY A 198 11.50 -6.13 5.17
N ASP A 199 10.91 -5.26 5.98
CA ASP A 199 11.00 -5.34 7.44
C ASP A 199 10.37 -6.64 7.97
N TYR A 200 9.20 -7.00 7.44
CA TYR A 200 8.51 -8.21 7.85
C TYR A 200 9.25 -9.48 7.42
N ALA A 201 9.79 -9.52 6.20
CA ALA A 201 10.61 -10.64 5.75
C ALA A 201 11.88 -10.83 6.62
N LEU A 202 12.54 -9.72 7.01
CA LEU A 202 13.68 -9.77 7.94
C LEU A 202 13.31 -10.29 9.32
N SER A 203 12.07 -10.05 9.77
CA SER A 203 11.59 -10.58 11.05
C SER A 203 11.27 -12.08 11.00
N LEU A 204 10.87 -12.58 9.83
CA LEU A 204 10.49 -13.98 9.63
C LEU A 204 11.67 -14.90 9.34
N TYR A 205 12.68 -14.40 8.63
CA TYR A 205 13.75 -15.22 8.10
C TYR A 205 15.13 -14.71 8.54
N ALA A 206 15.77 -15.45 9.44
CA ALA A 206 17.14 -15.13 9.84
C ALA A 206 18.10 -15.25 8.66
N GLY A 207 18.86 -14.19 8.40
CA GLY A 207 19.88 -14.19 7.34
C GLY A 207 19.36 -13.90 5.93
N ILE A 208 18.07 -13.62 5.74
CA ILE A 208 17.54 -13.17 4.45
C ILE A 208 18.16 -11.82 4.06
N ARG A 209 18.56 -11.69 2.82
CA ARG A 209 19.19 -10.48 2.28
C ARG A 209 18.14 -9.67 1.54
N VAL A 210 17.71 -8.58 2.16
CA VAL A 210 16.74 -7.64 1.58
C VAL A 210 17.46 -6.37 1.14
N ARG A 211 17.17 -5.90 -0.07
CA ARG A 211 17.68 -4.63 -0.60
C ARG A 211 16.54 -3.76 -1.07
N TYR A 212 16.45 -2.58 -0.47
CA TYR A 212 15.61 -1.49 -0.96
C TYR A 212 16.46 -0.51 -1.77
N VAL A 213 15.91 -0.04 -2.88
CA VAL A 213 16.54 0.97 -3.74
C VAL A 213 15.48 1.77 -4.51
N SER A 214 15.65 3.08 -4.62
CA SER A 214 14.88 3.87 -5.59
C SER A 214 15.45 3.71 -6.99
N SER A 215 14.62 3.87 -8.02
CA SER A 215 15.09 3.82 -9.42
C SER A 215 16.14 4.86 -9.74
N GLU A 216 16.08 6.03 -9.08
CA GLU A 216 17.11 7.06 -9.25
C GLU A 216 18.45 6.62 -8.65
N GLU A 217 18.43 6.03 -7.47
CA GLU A 217 19.63 5.49 -6.82
C GLU A 217 20.22 4.34 -7.64
N PHE A 218 19.38 3.42 -8.11
CA PHE A 218 19.81 2.34 -9.01
C PHE A 218 20.53 2.89 -10.25
N THR A 219 19.97 3.95 -10.85
CA THR A 219 20.59 4.64 -11.99
C THR A 219 21.94 5.23 -11.64
N ASN A 220 22.02 5.94 -10.51
CA ASN A 220 23.26 6.59 -10.08
C ASN A 220 24.34 5.55 -9.76
N ASP A 221 23.98 4.46 -9.09
CA ASP A 221 24.89 3.34 -8.80
C ASP A 221 25.38 2.68 -10.10
N PHE A 222 24.50 2.52 -11.11
CA PHE A 222 24.86 1.97 -12.40
C PHE A 222 25.86 2.89 -13.15
N ILE A 223 25.55 4.18 -13.27
CA ILE A 223 26.44 5.17 -13.92
C ILE A 223 27.81 5.21 -13.22
N ASN A 224 27.82 5.26 -11.90
CA ASN A 224 29.05 5.27 -11.11
C ASN A 224 29.85 3.96 -11.28
N SER A 225 29.19 2.84 -11.47
CA SER A 225 29.84 1.55 -11.69
C SER A 225 30.56 1.50 -13.03
N ILE A 226 29.98 2.09 -14.07
CA ILE A 226 30.62 2.23 -15.39
C ILE A 226 31.81 3.19 -15.32
N ALA A 227 31.59 4.38 -14.76
CA ALA A 227 32.63 5.41 -14.67
C ALA A 227 33.87 4.95 -13.90
N ASN A 228 33.68 4.11 -12.87
CA ASN A 228 34.77 3.60 -12.02
C ASN A 228 35.20 2.17 -12.35
N ASN A 229 34.73 1.58 -13.46
CA ASN A 229 34.99 0.21 -13.87
C ASN A 229 34.70 -0.85 -12.76
N ARG A 230 33.61 -0.64 -11.99
CA ARG A 230 33.19 -1.48 -10.86
C ARG A 230 31.91 -2.27 -11.15
N GLY A 231 31.72 -2.76 -12.37
CA GLY A 231 30.53 -3.50 -12.79
C GLY A 231 30.26 -4.75 -11.95
N SER A 232 31.31 -5.47 -11.52
CA SER A 232 31.16 -6.64 -10.65
C SER A 232 30.59 -6.30 -9.24
N ALA A 233 31.02 -5.17 -8.66
CA ALA A 233 30.51 -4.71 -7.38
C ALA A 233 29.04 -4.25 -7.48
N PHE A 234 28.65 -3.63 -8.60
CA PHE A 234 27.25 -3.32 -8.87
C PHE A 234 26.40 -4.59 -8.99
N GLN A 235 26.87 -5.56 -9.76
CA GLN A 235 26.17 -6.83 -9.91
C GLN A 235 26.00 -7.55 -8.56
N ALA A 236 27.06 -7.66 -7.77
CA ALA A 236 27.01 -8.28 -6.44
C ALA A 236 25.97 -7.55 -5.55
N ARG A 237 25.95 -6.22 -5.56
CA ARG A 237 25.03 -5.45 -4.73
C ARG A 237 23.55 -5.71 -5.01
N TYR A 238 23.16 -5.94 -6.25
CA TYR A 238 21.75 -6.07 -6.67
C TYR A 238 21.33 -7.49 -7.01
N ARG A 239 22.27 -8.41 -7.21
CA ARG A 239 22.00 -9.80 -7.61
C ARG A 239 22.20 -10.82 -6.48
N ASP A 240 23.04 -10.48 -5.49
CA ASP A 240 23.29 -11.33 -4.32
C ASP A 240 22.28 -11.05 -3.17
N VAL A 241 21.02 -10.82 -3.53
CA VAL A 241 19.93 -10.56 -2.59
C VAL A 241 18.85 -11.63 -2.72
N ASP A 242 18.05 -11.81 -1.69
CA ASP A 242 16.92 -12.74 -1.71
C ASP A 242 15.61 -12.00 -2.03
N ILE A 243 15.53 -10.69 -1.65
CA ILE A 243 14.41 -9.80 -1.98
C ILE A 243 14.98 -8.48 -2.48
N LEU A 244 14.61 -8.09 -3.70
CA LEU A 244 14.88 -6.78 -4.26
C LEU A 244 13.61 -5.93 -4.28
N LEU A 245 13.65 -4.78 -3.62
CA LEU A 245 12.57 -3.81 -3.52
C LEU A 245 12.95 -2.57 -4.33
N ILE A 246 12.26 -2.35 -5.44
CA ILE A 246 12.50 -1.20 -6.35
C ILE A 246 11.35 -0.21 -6.23
N ASP A 247 11.69 1.03 -5.87
CA ASP A 247 10.71 2.10 -5.74
C ASP A 247 10.71 3.00 -6.97
N ASP A 248 9.48 3.38 -7.38
CA ASP A 248 9.22 4.36 -8.43
C ASP A 248 9.90 4.06 -9.78
N ILE A 249 9.61 2.87 -10.34
CA ILE A 249 10.23 2.37 -11.58
C ILE A 249 10.08 3.33 -12.77
N GLN A 250 9.06 4.21 -12.78
CA GLN A 250 8.82 5.18 -13.85
C GLN A 250 10.01 6.14 -14.07
N PHE A 251 10.86 6.37 -13.07
CA PHE A 251 12.06 7.22 -13.22
C PHE A 251 13.18 6.60 -14.07
N LEU A 252 13.06 5.33 -14.44
CA LEU A 252 13.92 4.72 -15.47
C LEU A 252 13.50 5.10 -16.91
N GLN A 253 12.38 5.80 -17.10
CA GLN A 253 11.90 6.19 -18.41
C GLN A 253 12.93 7.01 -19.18
N GLY A 254 13.17 6.64 -20.45
CA GLY A 254 14.10 7.33 -21.33
C GLY A 254 15.59 7.05 -21.06
N ARG A 255 15.92 6.14 -20.14
CA ARG A 255 17.31 5.75 -19.78
C ARG A 255 17.62 4.33 -20.26
N ALA A 256 17.76 4.15 -21.56
CA ALA A 256 17.87 2.84 -22.21
C ALA A 256 18.93 1.92 -21.57
N GLU A 257 20.16 2.42 -21.33
CA GLU A 257 21.24 1.62 -20.73
C GLU A 257 20.93 1.16 -19.31
N THR A 258 20.28 2.02 -18.50
CA THR A 258 19.88 1.67 -17.14
C THR A 258 18.71 0.67 -17.15
N GLN A 259 17.77 0.81 -18.08
CA GLN A 259 16.70 -0.15 -18.28
C GLN A 259 17.25 -1.53 -18.66
N GLU A 260 18.25 -1.58 -19.54
CA GLU A 260 18.90 -2.83 -19.91
C GLU A 260 19.63 -3.47 -18.73
N ALA A 261 20.36 -2.70 -17.93
CA ALA A 261 21.01 -3.19 -16.71
C ALA A 261 19.98 -3.74 -15.69
N PHE A 262 18.85 -3.03 -15.54
CA PHE A 262 17.76 -3.48 -14.69
C PHE A 262 17.11 -4.77 -15.23
N PHE A 263 16.87 -4.87 -16.54
CA PHE A 263 16.32 -6.06 -17.17
C PHE A 263 17.18 -7.30 -16.91
N HIS A 264 18.50 -7.18 -17.05
CA HIS A 264 19.41 -8.27 -16.74
C HIS A 264 19.41 -8.64 -15.25
N THR A 265 19.34 -7.66 -14.37
CA THR A 265 19.25 -7.86 -12.92
C THR A 265 17.94 -8.58 -12.56
N PHE A 266 16.82 -8.10 -13.12
CA PHE A 266 15.49 -8.71 -12.93
C PHE A 266 15.48 -10.18 -13.37
N ASN A 267 15.94 -10.49 -14.60
CA ASN A 267 15.95 -11.86 -15.11
C ASN A 267 16.81 -12.75 -14.22
N GLN A 268 18.01 -12.31 -13.85
CA GLN A 268 18.88 -13.10 -12.99
C GLN A 268 18.24 -13.40 -11.63
N LEU A 269 17.60 -12.44 -11.00
CA LEU A 269 16.90 -12.66 -9.73
C LEU A 269 15.72 -13.62 -9.91
N HIS A 270 14.90 -13.40 -10.92
CA HIS A 270 13.74 -14.24 -11.20
C HIS A 270 14.13 -15.69 -11.53
N ASP A 271 15.16 -15.91 -12.35
CA ASP A 271 15.64 -17.23 -12.76
C ASP A 271 16.29 -18.01 -11.60
N HIS A 272 16.69 -17.32 -10.51
CA HIS A 272 17.23 -17.91 -9.29
C HIS A 272 16.23 -17.92 -8.12
N ASP A 273 14.93 -17.83 -8.41
CA ASP A 273 13.87 -17.84 -7.39
C ASP A 273 14.08 -16.77 -6.30
N LYS A 274 14.51 -15.56 -6.70
CA LYS A 274 14.60 -14.39 -5.82
C LYS A 274 13.42 -13.47 -6.04
N GLN A 275 12.91 -12.88 -4.95
CA GLN A 275 11.75 -12.02 -5.00
C GLN A 275 12.09 -10.63 -5.56
N VAL A 276 11.28 -10.16 -6.48
CA VAL A 276 11.30 -8.77 -6.93
C VAL A 276 9.96 -8.11 -6.62
N VAL A 277 10.00 -6.92 -5.99
CA VAL A 277 8.83 -6.08 -5.73
C VAL A 277 9.08 -4.71 -6.36
N ILE A 278 8.11 -4.21 -7.09
CA ILE A 278 8.24 -2.98 -7.89
C ILE A 278 7.08 -2.05 -7.56
N THR A 279 7.36 -0.77 -7.36
CA THR A 279 6.32 0.25 -7.29
C THR A 279 6.34 1.17 -8.50
N SER A 280 5.20 1.77 -8.82
CA SER A 280 5.03 2.72 -9.91
C SER A 280 3.85 3.66 -9.66
N ASP A 281 3.86 4.82 -10.30
CA ASP A 281 2.69 5.71 -10.32
C ASP A 281 1.64 5.25 -11.35
N VAL A 282 2.02 4.43 -12.33
CA VAL A 282 1.13 3.93 -13.39
C VAL A 282 1.26 2.43 -13.58
N PRO A 283 0.22 1.73 -14.07
CA PRO A 283 0.30 0.30 -14.36
C PRO A 283 1.31 0.01 -15.50
N PRO A 284 1.87 -1.22 -15.60
CA PRO A 284 2.88 -1.58 -16.60
C PRO A 284 2.53 -1.20 -18.04
N LYS A 285 1.25 -1.34 -18.42
CA LYS A 285 0.76 -0.99 -19.77
C LYS A 285 0.92 0.48 -20.13
N HIS A 286 0.94 1.36 -19.14
CA HIS A 286 1.04 2.80 -19.30
C HIS A 286 2.47 3.34 -19.06
N LEU A 287 3.44 2.47 -18.79
CA LEU A 287 4.84 2.86 -18.69
C LEU A 287 5.37 3.21 -20.09
N THR A 288 5.33 4.50 -20.42
CA THR A 288 5.87 5.02 -21.68
C THR A 288 7.39 5.00 -21.66
N GLY A 289 8.04 4.80 -22.82
CA GLY A 289 9.50 4.80 -22.91
C GLY A 289 10.20 3.56 -22.31
N PHE A 290 9.42 2.52 -21.97
CA PHE A 290 9.94 1.19 -21.65
C PHE A 290 9.76 0.25 -22.83
N GLU A 291 10.73 -0.66 -23.01
CA GLU A 291 10.62 -1.71 -24.01
C GLU A 291 9.50 -2.70 -23.67
N ASP A 292 8.87 -3.29 -24.70
CA ASP A 292 7.76 -4.26 -24.53
C ASP A 292 8.19 -5.48 -23.69
N ARG A 293 9.45 -5.92 -23.84
CA ARG A 293 9.99 -7.05 -23.07
C ARG A 293 10.01 -6.75 -21.56
N MET A 294 10.26 -5.50 -21.14
CA MET A 294 10.22 -5.09 -19.74
C MET A 294 8.80 -5.08 -19.21
N ARG A 295 7.86 -4.47 -19.96
CA ARG A 295 6.44 -4.44 -19.56
C ARG A 295 5.87 -5.83 -19.40
N SER A 296 6.17 -6.73 -20.33
CA SER A 296 5.77 -8.14 -20.27
C SER A 296 6.31 -8.85 -19.01
N ARG A 297 7.55 -8.54 -18.59
CA ARG A 297 8.12 -9.09 -17.36
C ARG A 297 7.41 -8.59 -16.10
N PHE A 298 7.01 -7.33 -16.06
CA PHE A 298 6.23 -6.78 -14.96
C PHE A 298 4.83 -7.41 -14.86
N GLU A 299 4.27 -7.83 -15.99
CA GLU A 299 2.96 -8.49 -16.07
C GLU A 299 2.98 -9.99 -15.73
N TRP A 300 4.16 -10.60 -15.56
CA TRP A 300 4.27 -12.05 -15.24
C TRP A 300 3.72 -12.41 -13.86
N GLY A 301 3.87 -11.52 -12.90
CA GLY A 301 3.48 -11.74 -11.51
C GLY A 301 2.09 -11.18 -11.18
N LEU A 302 1.96 -10.65 -9.96
CA LEU A 302 0.75 -10.00 -9.51
C LEU A 302 0.87 -8.49 -9.66
N ILE A 303 -0.12 -7.89 -10.31
CA ILE A 303 -0.27 -6.43 -10.40
C ILE A 303 -1.41 -6.03 -9.48
N THR A 304 -1.17 -5.07 -8.59
CA THR A 304 -2.16 -4.54 -7.67
C THR A 304 -2.10 -3.02 -7.62
N ASP A 305 -3.26 -2.39 -7.44
CA ASP A 305 -3.39 -0.95 -7.30
C ASP A 305 -3.57 -0.53 -5.84
N VAL A 306 -3.16 0.69 -5.56
CA VAL A 306 -3.46 1.40 -4.32
C VAL A 306 -4.21 2.67 -4.70
N GLN A 307 -5.47 2.78 -4.27
CA GLN A 307 -6.33 3.91 -4.57
C GLN A 307 -6.37 4.91 -3.40
N ALA A 308 -6.90 6.10 -3.67
CA ALA A 308 -7.10 7.11 -2.64
C ALA A 308 -8.01 6.57 -1.51
N PRO A 309 -7.63 6.80 -0.24
CA PRO A 309 -8.39 6.32 0.90
C PRO A 309 -9.73 7.09 1.06
N ASP A 310 -10.76 6.40 1.53
CA ASP A 310 -12.00 7.01 1.97
C ASP A 310 -11.81 7.87 3.23
N LEU A 311 -12.84 8.61 3.62
CA LEU A 311 -12.77 9.53 4.75
C LEU A 311 -12.42 8.81 6.06
N GLU A 312 -13.00 7.66 6.32
CA GLU A 312 -12.76 6.87 7.54
C GLU A 312 -11.31 6.39 7.60
N THR A 313 -10.80 5.90 6.49
CA THR A 313 -9.39 5.50 6.37
C THR A 313 -8.46 6.69 6.56
N ARG A 314 -8.78 7.88 6.02
CA ARG A 314 -7.98 9.09 6.22
C ARG A 314 -7.93 9.51 7.70
N ILE A 315 -9.06 9.47 8.40
CA ILE A 315 -9.12 9.76 9.85
C ILE A 315 -8.27 8.74 10.63
N ALA A 316 -8.37 7.46 10.29
CA ALA A 316 -7.57 6.41 10.92
C ALA A 316 -6.06 6.61 10.69
N ILE A 317 -5.64 7.04 9.49
CA ILE A 317 -4.25 7.39 9.16
C ILE A 317 -3.77 8.55 10.04
N LEU A 318 -4.57 9.62 10.16
CA LEU A 318 -4.23 10.77 11.00
C LEU A 318 -4.11 10.38 12.47
N ARG A 319 -5.02 9.56 13.00
CA ARG A 319 -4.94 9.03 14.38
C ARG A 319 -3.67 8.22 14.60
N LYS A 320 -3.36 7.31 13.67
CA LYS A 320 -2.14 6.50 13.74
C LYS A 320 -0.88 7.37 13.70
N LYS A 321 -0.87 8.37 12.84
CA LYS A 321 0.23 9.34 12.73
C LYS A 321 0.39 10.16 14.00
N ALA A 322 -0.71 10.71 14.55
CA ALA A 322 -0.70 11.47 15.79
C ALA A 322 -0.15 10.63 16.96
N GLN A 323 -0.58 9.37 17.08
CA GLN A 323 -0.07 8.45 18.09
C GLN A 323 1.44 8.19 17.93
N SER A 324 1.92 7.93 16.71
CA SER A 324 3.33 7.65 16.44
C SER A 324 4.25 8.84 16.74
N GLU A 325 3.75 10.07 16.51
CA GLU A 325 4.47 11.33 16.76
C GLU A 325 4.18 11.90 18.17
N ARG A 326 3.36 11.20 18.98
CA ARG A 326 2.93 11.61 20.34
C ARG A 326 2.25 12.98 20.37
N LEU A 327 1.45 13.27 19.35
CA LEU A 327 0.68 14.52 19.23
C LEU A 327 -0.68 14.33 19.87
N HIS A 328 -1.10 15.33 20.67
CA HIS A 328 -2.44 15.40 21.25
C HIS A 328 -3.31 16.31 20.39
N ILE A 329 -4.10 15.72 19.52
CA ILE A 329 -4.94 16.44 18.54
C ILE A 329 -6.40 16.02 18.77
N PRO A 330 -7.33 16.99 18.94
CA PRO A 330 -8.75 16.68 19.06
C PRO A 330 -9.29 15.95 17.83
N ASP A 331 -10.21 15.00 18.04
CA ASP A 331 -10.80 14.20 16.95
C ASP A 331 -11.50 15.11 15.90
N GLU A 332 -12.19 16.16 16.33
CA GLU A 332 -12.84 17.13 15.44
C GLU A 332 -11.86 17.81 14.46
N VAL A 333 -10.62 18.07 14.92
CA VAL A 333 -9.57 18.64 14.07
C VAL A 333 -9.07 17.61 13.09
N MET A 334 -8.91 16.35 13.49
CA MET A 334 -8.52 15.25 12.58
C MET A 334 -9.58 15.01 11.52
N GLU A 335 -10.86 15.02 11.87
CA GLU A 335 -11.98 14.90 10.93
C GLU A 335 -12.00 16.06 9.93
N TYR A 336 -11.75 17.28 10.41
CA TYR A 336 -11.66 18.45 9.55
C TYR A 336 -10.51 18.34 8.55
N ILE A 337 -9.29 18.00 9.02
CA ILE A 337 -8.12 17.78 8.15
C ILE A 337 -8.44 16.70 7.11
N ALA A 338 -9.01 15.56 7.54
CA ALA A 338 -9.36 14.47 6.64
C ALA A 338 -10.44 14.85 5.61
N THR A 339 -11.32 15.78 5.93
CA THR A 339 -12.35 16.26 5.02
C THR A 339 -11.77 17.20 3.96
N VAL A 340 -10.90 18.13 4.41
CA VAL A 340 -10.31 19.15 3.55
C VAL A 340 -9.23 18.58 2.63
N VAL A 341 -8.40 17.67 3.14
CA VAL A 341 -7.31 17.07 2.36
C VAL A 341 -7.73 15.70 1.86
N SER A 342 -8.13 15.62 0.61
CA SER A 342 -8.63 14.40 -0.03
C SER A 342 -7.68 13.78 -1.05
N SER A 343 -6.64 14.51 -1.45
CA SER A 343 -5.76 14.19 -2.58
C SER A 343 -4.87 12.98 -2.34
N ASN A 344 -4.06 13.01 -1.29
CA ASN A 344 -3.10 11.94 -0.98
C ASN A 344 -2.68 11.94 0.50
N ILE A 345 -2.10 10.81 0.94
CA ILE A 345 -1.71 10.60 2.34
C ILE A 345 -0.54 11.51 2.74
N ARG A 346 0.38 11.81 1.82
CA ARG A 346 1.53 12.69 2.11
C ARG A 346 1.08 14.12 2.44
N GLU A 347 0.14 14.65 1.70
CA GLU A 347 -0.47 15.97 1.99
C GLU A 347 -1.30 15.94 3.27
N LEU A 348 -2.03 14.84 3.50
CA LEU A 348 -2.80 14.62 4.72
C LEU A 348 -1.91 14.65 5.97
N GLU A 349 -0.81 13.91 5.97
CA GLU A 349 0.18 13.93 7.05
C GLU A 349 0.88 15.30 7.17
N GLY A 350 1.18 15.94 6.05
CA GLY A 350 1.75 17.27 6.00
C GLY A 350 0.84 18.34 6.64
N ALA A 351 -0.46 18.26 6.39
CA ALA A 351 -1.46 19.15 7.01
C ALA A 351 -1.50 18.96 8.53
N LEU A 352 -1.49 17.71 9.02
CA LEU A 352 -1.44 17.40 10.44
C LEU A 352 -0.20 18.00 11.12
N ILE A 353 0.98 17.78 10.52
CA ILE A 353 2.24 18.34 11.03
C ILE A 353 2.22 19.87 11.02
N ARG A 354 1.71 20.48 9.95
CA ARG A 354 1.61 21.95 9.83
C ARG A 354 0.74 22.56 10.93
N VAL A 355 -0.45 22.01 11.19
CA VAL A 355 -1.35 22.46 12.25
C VAL A 355 -0.72 22.28 13.63
N SER A 356 -0.11 21.13 13.89
CA SER A 356 0.56 20.85 15.16
C SER A 356 1.77 21.75 15.40
N ALA A 357 2.60 21.96 14.38
CA ALA A 357 3.76 22.86 14.47
C ALA A 357 3.34 24.32 14.75
N PHE A 358 2.27 24.79 14.07
CA PHE A 358 1.75 26.15 14.27
C PHE A 358 1.24 26.37 15.70
N ALA A 359 0.47 25.39 16.23
CA ALA A 359 0.01 25.42 17.62
C ALA A 359 1.18 25.48 18.61
N SER A 360 2.19 24.64 18.42
CA SER A 360 3.38 24.57 19.27
C SER A 360 4.20 25.86 19.25
N LEU A 361 4.46 26.43 18.06
CA LEU A 361 5.25 27.64 17.90
C LEU A 361 4.55 28.88 18.52
N ASN A 362 3.23 28.95 18.39
CA ASN A 362 2.45 30.06 18.94
C ASN A 362 1.99 29.85 20.38
N ARG A 363 2.33 28.69 20.98
CA ARG A 363 1.86 28.29 22.33
C ARG A 363 0.34 28.41 22.48
N SER A 364 -0.39 28.13 21.41
CA SER A 364 -1.85 28.18 21.37
C SER A 364 -2.45 26.78 21.53
N THR A 365 -3.66 26.71 22.02
CA THR A 365 -4.44 25.45 22.03
C THR A 365 -4.73 25.03 20.61
N LEU A 366 -4.60 23.72 20.34
CA LEU A 366 -4.92 23.15 19.06
C LEU A 366 -6.43 22.92 19.01
N ASP A 367 -7.16 23.85 18.39
CA ASP A 367 -8.61 23.81 18.22
C ASP A 367 -9.02 23.96 16.75
N MET A 368 -10.31 23.87 16.49
CA MET A 368 -10.89 23.97 15.15
C MET A 368 -10.58 25.32 14.49
N SER A 369 -10.60 26.43 15.25
CA SER A 369 -10.38 27.77 14.70
C SER A 369 -8.95 27.95 14.19
N LEU A 370 -7.99 27.40 14.92
CA LEU A 370 -6.60 27.38 14.52
C LEU A 370 -6.40 26.49 13.28
N ALA A 371 -6.99 25.29 13.26
CA ALA A 371 -6.90 24.39 12.12
C ALA A 371 -7.45 25.05 10.83
N GLN A 372 -8.62 25.69 10.90
CA GLN A 372 -9.20 26.43 9.80
C GLN A 372 -8.30 27.58 9.31
N THR A 373 -7.69 28.30 10.22
CA THR A 373 -6.79 29.41 9.88
C THR A 373 -5.53 28.90 9.17
N VAL A 374 -4.92 27.84 9.70
CA VAL A 374 -3.66 27.29 9.16
C VAL A 374 -3.84 26.58 7.81
N LEU A 375 -5.02 25.98 7.60
CA LEU A 375 -5.30 25.21 6.38
C LEU A 375 -6.08 26.02 5.33
N ARG A 376 -6.38 27.31 5.60
CA ARG A 376 -7.12 28.17 4.66
C ARG A 376 -6.52 28.14 3.25
N ASP A 377 -5.19 28.25 3.14
CA ASP A 377 -4.52 28.26 1.84
C ASP A 377 -4.69 26.93 1.08
N ILE A 378 -4.87 25.80 1.79
CA ILE A 378 -5.11 24.51 1.17
C ILE A 378 -6.56 24.42 0.69
N VAL A 379 -7.51 24.90 1.50
CA VAL A 379 -8.93 24.98 1.12
C VAL A 379 -9.11 25.88 -0.09
N ASP A 380 -8.50 27.07 -0.06
CA ASP A 380 -8.58 28.03 -1.16
C ASP A 380 -7.93 27.52 -2.45
N GLN A 381 -6.90 26.65 -2.35
CA GLN A 381 -6.27 25.99 -3.51
C GLN A 381 -7.10 24.86 -4.09
N ASP A 382 -7.79 24.06 -3.28
CA ASP A 382 -8.70 23.02 -3.77
C ASP A 382 -9.94 23.64 -4.41
N ASP A 383 -10.53 24.70 -3.84
CA ASP A 383 -11.61 25.45 -4.45
C ASP A 383 -11.18 26.22 -5.71
N ALA A 384 -9.95 26.73 -5.75
CA ALA A 384 -9.38 27.40 -6.91
C ALA A 384 -8.96 26.41 -8.04
N ASN A 385 -8.70 25.15 -7.72
CA ASN A 385 -8.39 24.12 -8.71
C ASN A 385 -9.63 23.43 -9.30
N VAL A 386 -10.82 23.65 -8.75
CA VAL A 386 -12.07 23.22 -9.39
C VAL A 386 -12.38 24.16 -10.53
N ILE A 387 -11.76 23.96 -11.67
CA ILE A 387 -12.10 24.65 -12.92
C ILE A 387 -13.58 24.40 -13.19
N SER A 388 -14.41 25.43 -13.07
CA SER A 388 -15.84 25.29 -13.34
C SER A 388 -16.07 25.09 -14.85
N PRO A 389 -17.09 24.33 -15.26
CA PRO A 389 -17.47 24.22 -16.66
C PRO A 389 -17.72 25.58 -17.32
N THR A 390 -18.23 26.54 -16.55
CA THR A 390 -18.46 27.94 -16.99
C THR A 390 -17.16 28.65 -17.30
N ASP A 391 -16.11 28.45 -16.51
CA ASP A 391 -14.80 29.04 -16.76
C ASP A 391 -14.17 28.49 -18.06
N ILE A 392 -14.30 27.19 -18.29
CA ILE A 392 -13.85 26.54 -19.53
C ILE A 392 -14.54 27.13 -20.74
N ILE A 393 -15.87 27.28 -20.65
CA ILE A 393 -16.68 27.83 -21.74
C ILE A 393 -16.31 29.27 -22.00
N THR A 394 -16.18 30.09 -20.93
CA THR A 394 -15.83 31.52 -21.02
C THR A 394 -14.42 31.71 -21.58
N ALA A 395 -13.43 30.96 -21.09
CA ALA A 395 -12.04 31.02 -21.58
C ALA A 395 -11.95 30.59 -23.04
N THR A 396 -12.68 29.53 -23.43
CA THR A 396 -12.71 29.07 -24.84
C THR A 396 -13.38 30.10 -25.74
N ALA A 397 -14.49 30.69 -25.32
CA ALA A 397 -15.17 31.75 -26.08
C ALA A 397 -14.25 32.96 -26.27
N ALA A 398 -13.60 33.41 -25.20
CA ALA A 398 -12.65 34.54 -25.26
C ALA A 398 -11.47 34.25 -26.20
N TYR A 399 -10.90 33.04 -26.14
CA TYR A 399 -9.79 32.65 -27.02
C TYR A 399 -10.15 32.71 -28.51
N PHE A 400 -11.33 32.25 -28.87
CA PHE A 400 -11.80 32.26 -30.26
C PHE A 400 -12.49 33.59 -30.65
N LYS A 401 -12.53 34.58 -29.75
CA LYS A 401 -13.25 35.87 -29.94
C LYS A 401 -14.74 35.68 -30.29
N LEU A 402 -15.36 34.72 -29.59
CA LEU A 402 -16.77 34.37 -29.69
C LEU A 402 -17.49 34.77 -28.41
N THR A 403 -18.81 34.83 -28.47
CA THR A 403 -19.65 34.96 -27.28
C THR A 403 -19.93 33.58 -26.68
N VAL A 404 -20.25 33.53 -25.40
CA VAL A 404 -20.67 32.28 -24.75
C VAL A 404 -21.92 31.69 -25.42
N ASP A 405 -22.84 32.55 -25.86
CA ASP A 405 -24.05 32.16 -26.57
C ASP A 405 -23.77 31.50 -27.93
N ASP A 406 -22.68 31.86 -28.61
CA ASP A 406 -22.26 31.17 -29.83
C ASP A 406 -21.91 29.72 -29.57
N LEU A 407 -21.33 29.42 -28.41
CA LEU A 407 -21.00 28.04 -28.02
C LEU A 407 -22.23 27.23 -27.66
N TYR A 408 -23.25 27.84 -27.09
CA TYR A 408 -24.54 27.19 -26.79
C TYR A 408 -25.44 27.05 -28.03
N GLY A 409 -25.31 27.98 -28.97
CA GLY A 409 -26.16 28.10 -30.14
C GLY A 409 -26.03 26.96 -31.13
N SER A 410 -26.88 27.00 -32.18
CA SER A 410 -26.95 26.00 -33.25
C SER A 410 -26.00 26.28 -34.42
N SER A 411 -25.18 27.37 -34.35
CA SER A 411 -24.25 27.75 -35.40
C SER A 411 -23.32 26.59 -35.81
N ARG A 412 -23.22 26.37 -37.14
CA ARG A 412 -22.38 25.34 -37.75
C ARG A 412 -21.14 25.91 -38.44
N SER A 413 -20.83 27.21 -38.23
CA SER A 413 -19.59 27.77 -38.77
C SER A 413 -18.41 27.00 -38.22
N GLN A 414 -17.36 26.81 -39.04
CA GLN A 414 -16.24 25.95 -38.69
C GLN A 414 -15.51 26.43 -37.45
N SER A 415 -15.35 27.75 -37.26
CA SER A 415 -14.71 28.33 -36.07
C SER A 415 -15.50 28.05 -34.80
N VAL A 416 -16.83 28.27 -34.80
CA VAL A 416 -17.72 28.01 -33.68
C VAL A 416 -17.79 26.52 -33.34
N ALA A 417 -17.86 25.69 -34.38
CA ALA A 417 -17.91 24.22 -34.22
C ALA A 417 -16.62 23.70 -33.56
N THR A 418 -15.44 24.20 -33.99
CA THR A 418 -14.16 23.81 -33.42
C THR A 418 -14.02 24.29 -32.00
N ALA A 419 -14.35 25.56 -31.71
CA ALA A 419 -14.34 26.10 -30.37
C ALA A 419 -15.24 25.31 -29.41
N ARG A 420 -16.47 24.98 -29.84
CA ARG A 420 -17.41 24.17 -29.08
C ARG A 420 -16.86 22.77 -28.81
N GLN A 421 -16.24 22.11 -29.80
CA GLN A 421 -15.63 20.78 -29.64
C GLN A 421 -14.46 20.82 -28.67
N ILE A 422 -13.61 21.84 -28.71
CA ILE A 422 -12.51 22.05 -27.76
C ILE A 422 -13.07 22.28 -26.34
N ALA A 423 -14.10 23.12 -26.19
CA ALA A 423 -14.73 23.35 -24.88
C ALA A 423 -15.32 22.06 -24.29
N MET A 424 -16.04 21.25 -25.11
CA MET A 424 -16.55 19.95 -24.67
C MET A 424 -15.43 18.98 -24.27
N TYR A 425 -14.34 18.97 -25.03
CA TYR A 425 -13.15 18.17 -24.73
C TYR A 425 -12.55 18.58 -23.37
N LEU A 426 -12.33 19.89 -23.16
CA LEU A 426 -11.78 20.40 -21.91
C LEU A 426 -12.72 20.16 -20.71
N CYS A 427 -14.05 20.31 -20.88
CA CYS A 427 -15.01 19.97 -19.84
C CYS A 427 -14.88 18.49 -19.43
N ARG A 428 -14.67 17.59 -20.38
CA ARG A 428 -14.50 16.15 -20.08
C ARG A 428 -13.18 15.84 -19.39
N GLU A 429 -12.08 16.49 -19.79
CA GLU A 429 -10.75 16.29 -19.25
C GLU A 429 -10.52 16.95 -17.88
N ARG A 430 -11.16 18.08 -17.64
CA ARG A 430 -10.87 18.97 -16.50
C ARG A 430 -11.96 19.02 -15.45
N THR A 431 -13.10 18.33 -15.69
CA THR A 431 -14.19 18.26 -14.71
C THR A 431 -14.67 16.82 -14.55
N SER A 432 -15.30 16.52 -13.42
CA SER A 432 -15.91 15.21 -13.13
C SER A 432 -17.28 15.01 -13.78
N LEU A 433 -17.69 15.88 -14.73
CA LEU A 433 -19.01 15.83 -15.34
C LEU A 433 -19.19 14.61 -16.24
N SER A 434 -20.38 14.00 -16.17
CA SER A 434 -20.77 12.95 -17.10
C SER A 434 -21.07 13.52 -18.50
N LEU A 435 -20.88 12.72 -19.56
CA LEU A 435 -21.15 13.13 -20.94
C LEU A 435 -22.56 13.73 -21.14
N PRO A 436 -23.65 13.16 -20.57
CA PRO A 436 -24.97 13.77 -20.65
C PRO A 436 -25.04 15.16 -20.01
N LYS A 437 -24.37 15.36 -18.87
CA LYS A 437 -24.37 16.63 -18.18
C LYS A 437 -23.59 17.71 -18.92
N ILE A 438 -22.47 17.33 -19.57
CA ILE A 438 -21.76 18.23 -20.50
C ILE A 438 -22.65 18.58 -21.68
N GLY A 439 -23.35 17.61 -22.28
CA GLY A 439 -24.29 17.89 -23.39
C GLY A 439 -25.38 18.89 -23.02
N GLN A 440 -25.94 18.81 -21.82
CA GLN A 440 -26.92 19.76 -21.30
C GLN A 440 -26.37 21.19 -21.23
N LEU A 441 -25.12 21.36 -20.79
CA LEU A 441 -24.46 22.69 -20.73
C LEU A 441 -24.27 23.33 -22.11
N PHE A 442 -24.13 22.55 -23.16
CA PHE A 442 -23.92 23.05 -24.53
C PHE A 442 -25.22 23.11 -25.36
N GLY A 443 -26.32 23.51 -24.77
CA GLY A 443 -27.61 23.69 -25.44
C GLY A 443 -28.38 22.36 -25.65
N ASN A 444 -28.41 21.52 -24.61
CA ASN A 444 -29.11 20.22 -24.60
C ASN A 444 -28.69 19.28 -25.73
N ARG A 445 -27.40 19.21 -26.01
CA ARG A 445 -26.87 18.28 -27.02
C ARG A 445 -26.78 16.88 -26.43
N ASP A 446 -26.97 15.91 -27.34
CA ASP A 446 -26.86 14.51 -26.96
C ASP A 446 -25.44 14.13 -26.54
N HIS A 447 -25.32 13.20 -25.61
CA HIS A 447 -24.04 12.69 -25.10
C HIS A 447 -23.13 12.12 -26.21
N THR A 448 -23.73 11.60 -27.32
CA THR A 448 -22.98 11.11 -28.48
C THR A 448 -22.26 12.26 -29.19
N THR A 449 -22.83 13.47 -29.19
CA THR A 449 -22.16 14.69 -29.71
C THR A 449 -20.93 15.05 -28.90
N VAL A 450 -21.02 14.95 -27.58
CA VAL A 450 -19.88 15.22 -26.67
C VAL A 450 -18.80 14.14 -26.85
N MET A 451 -19.20 12.89 -26.94
CA MET A 451 -18.27 11.79 -27.19
C MET A 451 -17.56 11.92 -28.55
N TYR A 452 -18.29 12.30 -29.58
CA TYR A 452 -17.70 12.58 -30.92
C TYR A 452 -16.71 13.75 -30.85
N ALA A 453 -17.08 14.85 -30.18
CA ALA A 453 -16.19 16.01 -30.01
C ALA A 453 -14.91 15.64 -29.27
N TYR A 454 -15.03 14.87 -28.19
CA TYR A 454 -13.90 14.37 -27.42
C TYR A 454 -12.93 13.54 -28.27
N LYS A 455 -13.45 12.52 -28.97
CA LYS A 455 -12.64 11.64 -29.81
C LYS A 455 -11.97 12.42 -30.94
N LYS A 456 -12.71 13.31 -31.60
CA LYS A 456 -12.23 14.11 -32.73
C LYS A 456 -11.11 15.06 -32.30
N ILE A 457 -11.24 15.78 -31.17
CA ILE A 457 -10.20 16.69 -30.68
C ILE A 457 -8.96 15.91 -30.23
N SER A 458 -9.12 14.78 -29.54
CA SER A 458 -8.01 13.89 -29.18
C SER A 458 -7.19 13.44 -30.40
N GLU A 459 -7.84 13.07 -31.49
CA GLU A 459 -7.17 12.70 -32.74
C GLU A 459 -6.50 13.91 -33.41
N LEU A 460 -7.21 15.04 -33.52
CA LEU A 460 -6.67 16.25 -34.13
C LEU A 460 -5.47 16.84 -33.35
N MET A 461 -5.41 16.68 -32.05
CA MET A 461 -4.24 17.09 -31.26
C MET A 461 -2.98 16.32 -31.61
N LYS A 462 -3.11 15.05 -32.01
CA LYS A 462 -1.98 14.22 -32.48
C LYS A 462 -1.52 14.62 -33.89
N GLU A 463 -2.45 15.01 -34.74
CA GLU A 463 -2.21 15.27 -36.16
C GLU A 463 -1.86 16.74 -36.44
N ARG A 464 -2.45 17.69 -35.70
CA ARG A 464 -2.39 19.13 -36.00
C ARG A 464 -1.84 19.93 -34.83
N ARG A 465 -0.64 20.41 -34.97
CA ARG A 465 0.04 21.27 -33.98
C ARG A 465 -0.77 22.52 -33.61
N SER A 466 -1.57 23.06 -34.55
CA SER A 466 -2.44 24.21 -34.28
C SER A 466 -3.52 23.91 -33.23
N ILE A 467 -4.17 22.74 -33.31
CA ILE A 467 -5.19 22.35 -32.32
C ILE A 467 -4.53 22.05 -30.96
N TYR A 468 -3.38 21.39 -30.97
CA TYR A 468 -2.59 21.17 -29.76
C TYR A 468 -2.25 22.50 -29.06
N ASN A 469 -1.74 23.48 -29.79
CA ASN A 469 -1.43 24.79 -29.23
C ASN A 469 -2.68 25.50 -28.66
N GLN A 470 -3.81 25.48 -29.38
CA GLN A 470 -5.07 26.09 -28.93
C GLN A 470 -5.55 25.47 -27.61
N VAL A 471 -5.56 24.14 -27.48
CA VAL A 471 -5.97 23.44 -26.26
C VAL A 471 -5.01 23.78 -25.11
N THR A 472 -3.68 23.79 -25.39
CA THR A 472 -2.65 24.11 -24.38
C THR A 472 -2.74 25.55 -23.90
N GLU A 473 -2.97 26.52 -24.80
CA GLU A 473 -3.08 27.93 -24.44
C GLU A 473 -4.35 28.21 -23.61
N ILE A 474 -5.50 27.62 -24.00
CA ILE A 474 -6.74 27.74 -23.21
C ILE A 474 -6.54 27.09 -21.81
N THR A 475 -5.90 25.95 -21.74
CA THR A 475 -5.59 25.29 -20.48
C THR A 475 -4.69 26.14 -19.59
N ALA A 476 -3.67 26.79 -20.17
CA ALA A 476 -2.79 27.70 -19.45
C ALA A 476 -3.50 28.97 -18.95
N GLN A 477 -4.49 29.48 -19.71
CA GLN A 477 -5.34 30.60 -19.27
C GLN A 477 -6.23 30.23 -18.09
N LEU A 478 -6.81 29.02 -18.12
CA LEU A 478 -7.63 28.50 -17.01
C LEU A 478 -6.83 28.38 -15.71
N GLY A 479 -5.57 27.93 -15.79
CA GLY A 479 -4.69 27.86 -14.62
C GLY A 479 -4.19 29.22 -14.10
N ARG A 480 -4.29 30.31 -14.88
CA ARG A 480 -3.95 31.66 -14.43
C ARG A 480 -5.13 32.44 -13.81
N ASN A 481 -6.36 32.14 -14.24
CA ASN A 481 -7.56 32.81 -13.74
C ASN A 481 -8.04 32.22 -12.40
N GLY A 482 -7.45 31.08 -11.96
CA GLY A 482 -7.65 30.49 -10.64
C GLY A 482 -6.61 30.91 -9.58
N ARG A 483 -5.81 31.97 -9.90
CA ARG A 483 -4.87 32.57 -8.92
C ARG A 483 -5.31 33.93 -8.49
#